data_121cd0d712f137a5c03a3ee0a2a2abc8
#
_entry.id   121cd0d712f137a5c03a3ee0a2a2abc8
#
_cell.length_a   1.000
_cell.length_b   1.000
_cell.length_c   1.000
_cell.angle_alpha   90.00
_cell.angle_beta   90.00
_cell.angle_gamma   90.00
#
_symmetry.space_group_name_H-M   'P 1'
#
loop_
_entity.id
_entity.type
_entity.pdbx_description
1 polymer ?
#
loop_
_entity_poly.entity_id
_entity_poly.type
_entity_poly.pdbx_seq_one_letter_code
_entity_poly.pdbx_strand_id
1 'polypeptide(L)'
;PERVGYVLVRSERNIASWVHKGLADAGAVSSLDWEDDSRFPDAFKRDFRVIHQTAPYPRALELTRGDLRPEVRERLREVLLEAAGDPEAGNALAQFFGTSRFLPLDRETGKVLDALRVGVGRVRAEVE
;
A
#
# COMPACT_ATOMS: atom_id res chain seq x y z
N PRO A 1 14.02 -19.66 -16.83
CA PRO A 1 13.02 -19.40 -15.81
C PRO A 1 11.65 -19.43 -16.47
N GLU A 2 10.73 -20.22 -15.92
CA GLU A 2 9.35 -20.25 -16.36
C GLU A 2 8.75 -18.86 -16.20
N ARG A 3 8.05 -18.38 -17.22
CA ARG A 3 7.42 -17.05 -17.16
C ARG A 3 6.29 -17.10 -16.15
N VAL A 4 6.35 -16.25 -15.14
CA VAL A 4 5.26 -16.06 -14.17
C VAL A 4 4.25 -15.11 -14.78
N GLY A 5 3.03 -15.60 -15.04
CA GLY A 5 1.91 -14.75 -15.42
C GLY A 5 1.42 -13.95 -14.21
N TYR A 6 0.92 -12.73 -14.40
CA TYR A 6 0.30 -11.97 -13.33
C TYR A 6 -1.01 -11.31 -13.77
N VAL A 7 -1.88 -11.09 -12.80
CA VAL A 7 -3.17 -10.40 -12.97
C VAL A 7 -3.35 -9.40 -11.84
N LEU A 8 -3.78 -8.20 -12.18
CA LEU A 8 -4.15 -7.16 -11.19
C LEU A 8 -5.62 -7.31 -10.82
N VAL A 9 -5.88 -7.50 -9.54
CA VAL A 9 -7.23 -7.64 -8.98
C VAL A 9 -7.58 -6.43 -8.13
N ARG A 10 -8.81 -5.94 -8.23
CA ARG A 10 -9.23 -4.68 -7.58
C ARG A 10 -9.34 -4.73 -6.06
N SER A 11 -9.36 -5.91 -5.47
CA SER A 11 -9.61 -6.10 -4.03
C SER A 11 -8.72 -7.22 -3.50
N GLU A 12 -8.08 -6.97 -2.35
CA GLU A 12 -7.22 -7.95 -1.68
C GLU A 12 -8.01 -9.21 -1.27
N ARG A 13 -9.27 -9.05 -0.87
CA ARG A 13 -10.16 -10.19 -0.58
C ARG A 13 -10.40 -11.05 -1.83
N ASN A 14 -10.50 -10.44 -3.00
CA ASN A 14 -10.64 -11.20 -4.25
C ASN A 14 -9.34 -11.94 -4.59
N ILE A 15 -8.16 -11.35 -4.33
CA ILE A 15 -6.87 -12.02 -4.49
C ILE A 15 -6.85 -13.29 -3.68
N ALA A 16 -7.13 -13.22 -2.38
CA ALA A 16 -7.17 -14.37 -1.52
C ALA A 16 -8.23 -15.42 -1.96
N SER A 17 -9.41 -14.96 -2.36
CA SER A 17 -10.46 -15.86 -2.89
C SER A 17 -10.00 -16.61 -4.14
N TRP A 18 -9.22 -15.99 -5.02
CA TRP A 18 -8.69 -16.64 -6.21
C TRP A 18 -7.65 -17.70 -5.87
N VAL A 19 -6.76 -17.41 -4.92
CA VAL A 19 -5.80 -18.42 -4.43
C VAL A 19 -6.52 -19.57 -3.76
N HIS A 20 -7.49 -19.30 -2.88
CA HIS A 20 -8.29 -20.33 -2.21
C HIS A 20 -9.03 -21.26 -3.19
N LYS A 21 -9.52 -20.70 -4.30
CA LYS A 21 -10.23 -21.46 -5.35
C LYS A 21 -9.28 -22.10 -6.37
N GLY A 22 -7.98 -21.97 -6.24
CA GLY A 22 -7.00 -22.50 -7.19
C GLY A 22 -7.01 -21.79 -8.56
N LEU A 23 -7.54 -20.55 -8.63
CA LEU A 23 -7.52 -19.73 -9.85
C LEU A 23 -6.20 -18.96 -10.00
N ALA A 24 -5.43 -18.86 -8.93
CA ALA A 24 -4.09 -18.34 -8.88
C ALA A 24 -3.25 -19.17 -7.89
N ASP A 25 -1.98 -19.37 -8.19
CA ASP A 25 -1.07 -20.13 -7.34
C ASP A 25 -0.61 -19.34 -6.12
N ALA A 26 -0.52 -18.01 -6.24
CA ALA A 26 -0.15 -17.11 -5.16
C ALA A 26 -0.82 -15.73 -5.33
N GLY A 27 -0.84 -14.94 -4.27
CA GLY A 27 -1.37 -13.58 -4.29
C GLY A 27 -0.63 -12.69 -3.30
N ALA A 28 -0.58 -11.40 -3.57
CA ALA A 28 -0.01 -10.40 -2.68
C ALA A 28 -1.12 -9.57 -2.03
N VAL A 29 -1.09 -9.46 -0.72
CA VAL A 29 -2.04 -8.66 0.08
C VAL A 29 -1.26 -7.80 1.07
N SER A 30 -1.85 -6.70 1.55
CA SER A 30 -1.21 -5.88 2.58
C SER A 30 -1.27 -6.59 3.94
N SER A 31 -0.25 -6.37 4.78
CA SER A 31 -0.27 -6.87 6.15
C SER A 31 -1.43 -6.29 6.96
N LEU A 32 -1.80 -5.03 6.72
CA LEU A 32 -2.93 -4.39 7.40
C LEU A 32 -4.27 -5.07 7.10
N ASP A 33 -4.51 -5.43 5.84
CA ASP A 33 -5.72 -6.15 5.48
C ASP A 33 -5.66 -7.60 5.97
N TRP A 34 -4.48 -8.24 5.90
CA TRP A 34 -4.28 -9.60 6.38
C TRP A 34 -4.49 -9.75 7.89
N GLU A 35 -4.11 -8.76 8.68
CA GLU A 35 -4.26 -8.73 10.14
C GLU A 35 -5.66 -8.31 10.59
N ASP A 36 -6.48 -7.75 9.71
CA ASP A 36 -7.86 -7.34 9.98
C ASP A 36 -8.80 -8.56 9.88
N ASP A 37 -9.24 -9.09 11.01
CA ASP A 37 -10.13 -10.26 11.08
C ASP A 37 -11.51 -10.03 10.44
N SER A 38 -11.94 -8.78 10.28
CA SER A 38 -13.15 -8.45 9.53
C SER A 38 -12.99 -8.68 8.03
N ARG A 39 -11.76 -8.57 7.52
CA ARG A 39 -11.41 -8.79 6.11
C ARG A 39 -10.93 -10.21 5.86
N PHE A 40 -10.07 -10.72 6.73
CA PHE A 40 -9.49 -12.07 6.68
C PHE A 40 -9.68 -12.81 8.00
N PRO A 41 -10.85 -13.43 8.23
CA PRO A 41 -11.08 -14.21 9.44
C PRO A 41 -10.06 -15.35 9.60
N ASP A 42 -9.70 -15.69 10.83
CA ASP A 42 -8.74 -16.76 11.13
C ASP A 42 -9.09 -18.10 10.50
N ALA A 43 -10.39 -18.39 10.42
CA ALA A 43 -10.87 -19.61 9.77
C ALA A 43 -10.49 -19.66 8.28
N PHE A 44 -10.48 -18.51 7.62
CA PHE A 44 -10.08 -18.38 6.22
C PHE A 44 -8.55 -18.40 6.07
N LYS A 45 -7.82 -17.73 6.97
CA LYS A 45 -6.34 -17.70 6.97
C LYS A 45 -5.71 -19.09 7.06
N ARG A 46 -6.36 -20.05 7.70
CA ARG A 46 -5.85 -21.42 7.86
C ARG A 46 -5.56 -22.17 6.56
N ASP A 47 -6.24 -21.79 5.48
CA ASP A 47 -6.06 -22.41 4.17
C ASP A 47 -4.87 -21.84 3.39
N PHE A 48 -4.16 -20.85 3.97
CA PHE A 48 -3.05 -20.17 3.32
C PHE A 48 -1.73 -20.36 4.05
N ARG A 49 -0.67 -20.23 3.31
CA ARG A 49 0.69 -20.12 3.85
C ARG A 49 1.34 -18.83 3.36
N VAL A 50 1.77 -17.99 4.29
CA VAL A 50 2.63 -16.84 3.96
C VAL A 50 3.98 -17.37 3.50
N ILE A 51 4.31 -17.14 2.23
CA ILE A 51 5.56 -17.61 1.60
C ILE A 51 6.64 -16.51 1.56
N HIS A 52 6.23 -15.25 1.68
CA HIS A 52 7.13 -14.11 1.71
C HIS A 52 6.48 -12.93 2.41
N GLN A 53 7.27 -12.16 3.14
CA GLN A 53 6.88 -10.87 3.71
C GLN A 53 7.95 -9.83 3.35
N THR A 54 7.51 -8.72 2.78
CA THR A 54 8.41 -7.62 2.44
C THR A 54 8.81 -6.82 3.68
N ALA A 55 9.86 -6.02 3.56
CA ALA A 55 10.07 -4.93 4.51
C ALA A 55 8.87 -3.96 4.46
N PRO A 56 8.60 -3.21 5.55
CA PRO A 56 7.55 -2.20 5.55
C PRO A 56 7.77 -1.15 4.46
N TYR A 57 6.69 -0.81 3.74
CA TYR A 57 6.66 0.26 2.75
C TYR A 57 5.67 1.34 3.16
N PRO A 58 5.88 2.59 2.76
CA PRO A 58 4.86 3.63 2.89
C PRO A 58 3.57 3.19 2.18
N ARG A 59 2.46 3.18 2.89
CA ARG A 59 1.21 2.69 2.32
C ARG A 59 0.59 3.64 1.32
N ALA A 60 0.54 4.93 1.66
CA ALA A 60 -0.06 5.97 0.86
C ALA A 60 0.92 7.13 0.70
N LEU A 61 0.87 7.76 -0.45
CA LEU A 61 1.65 8.95 -0.77
C LEU A 61 0.68 10.05 -1.21
N GLU A 62 0.76 11.20 -0.56
CA GLU A 62 0.06 12.39 -1.03
C GLU A 62 0.89 13.09 -2.09
N LEU A 63 0.30 13.30 -3.24
CA LEU A 63 0.97 13.87 -4.40
C LEU A 63 0.35 15.21 -4.79
N THR A 64 1.19 16.16 -5.13
CA THR A 64 0.78 17.42 -5.74
C THR A 64 1.25 17.50 -7.19
N ARG A 65 0.59 18.31 -8.00
CA ARG A 65 1.09 18.61 -9.34
C ARG A 65 2.45 19.31 -9.24
N GLY A 66 3.35 19.00 -10.18
CA GLY A 66 4.70 19.56 -10.19
C GLY A 66 4.74 21.07 -10.45
N ASP A 67 3.71 21.61 -11.11
CA ASP A 67 3.55 23.04 -11.45
C ASP A 67 2.78 23.84 -10.38
N LEU A 68 2.43 23.22 -9.25
CA LEU A 68 1.78 23.93 -8.15
C LEU A 68 2.73 24.98 -7.56
N ARG A 69 2.21 26.19 -7.33
CA ARG A 69 3.00 27.27 -6.72
C ARG A 69 3.63 26.80 -5.39
N PRO A 70 4.92 27.08 -5.14
CA PRO A 70 5.64 26.59 -3.97
C PRO A 70 4.93 26.90 -2.65
N GLU A 71 4.35 28.11 -2.50
CA GLU A 71 3.68 28.54 -1.28
C GLU A 71 2.43 27.69 -1.00
N VAL A 72 1.67 27.36 -2.04
CA VAL A 72 0.48 26.52 -1.93
C VAL A 72 0.87 25.08 -1.55
N ARG A 73 1.91 24.55 -2.18
CA ARG A 73 2.43 23.22 -1.89
C ARG A 73 2.91 23.11 -0.44
N GLU A 74 3.67 24.09 0.03
CA GLU A 74 4.16 24.08 1.41
C GLU A 74 3.00 24.22 2.41
N ARG A 75 2.02 25.07 2.13
CA ARG A 75 0.84 25.19 2.99
C ARG A 75 0.02 23.92 3.06
N LEU A 76 -0.16 23.22 1.95
CA LEU A 76 -0.81 21.89 1.94
C LEU A 76 -0.04 20.88 2.77
N ARG A 77 1.29 20.88 2.64
CA ARG A 77 2.15 20.02 3.44
C ARG A 77 2.01 20.28 4.94
N GLU A 78 2.06 21.54 5.36
CA GLU A 78 1.86 21.95 6.76
C GLU A 78 0.51 21.45 7.29
N VAL A 79 -0.58 21.73 6.58
CA VAL A 79 -1.94 21.33 6.97
C VAL A 79 -2.03 19.82 7.16
N LEU A 80 -1.47 19.03 6.25
CA LEU A 80 -1.49 17.56 6.35
C LEU A 80 -0.68 17.07 7.56
N LEU A 81 0.51 17.64 7.80
CA LEU A 81 1.36 17.24 8.93
C LEU A 81 0.75 17.62 10.29
N GLU A 82 0.01 18.72 10.35
CA GLU A 82 -0.65 19.23 11.56
C GLU A 82 -2.01 18.56 11.80
N ALA A 83 -2.62 17.92 10.80
CA ALA A 83 -3.98 17.39 10.85
C ALA A 83 -4.22 16.43 12.02
N ALA A 84 -3.21 15.66 12.45
CA ALA A 84 -3.35 14.77 13.59
C ALA A 84 -3.54 15.48 14.94
N GLY A 85 -3.18 16.76 15.03
CA GLY A 85 -3.39 17.60 16.21
C GLY A 85 -4.79 18.18 16.31
N ASP A 86 -5.58 18.13 15.26
CA ASP A 86 -6.97 18.57 15.21
C ASP A 86 -7.90 17.37 15.44
N PRO A 87 -8.78 17.39 16.47
CA PRO A 87 -9.66 16.25 16.77
C PRO A 87 -10.64 15.89 15.64
N GLU A 88 -11.11 16.88 14.88
CA GLU A 88 -12.04 16.67 13.78
C GLU A 88 -11.33 16.03 12.59
N ALA A 89 -10.15 16.55 12.23
CA ALA A 89 -9.28 15.97 11.20
C ALA A 89 -8.76 14.58 11.61
N GLY A 90 -8.44 14.36 12.89
CA GLY A 90 -8.02 13.07 13.41
C GLY A 90 -9.07 11.98 13.21
N ASN A 91 -10.34 12.30 13.45
CA ASN A 91 -11.46 11.38 13.18
C ASN A 91 -11.59 11.06 11.68
N ALA A 92 -11.46 12.06 10.82
CA ALA A 92 -11.49 11.86 9.36
C ALA A 92 -10.30 10.99 8.89
N LEU A 93 -9.10 11.20 9.43
CA LEU A 93 -7.92 10.39 9.15
C LEU A 93 -8.13 8.92 9.56
N ALA A 94 -8.71 8.67 10.73
CA ALA A 94 -8.98 7.32 11.19
C ALA A 94 -9.95 6.56 10.25
N GLN A 95 -10.91 7.26 9.66
CA GLN A 95 -11.81 6.71 8.64
C GLN A 95 -11.11 6.51 7.30
N PHE A 96 -10.04 7.25 7.03
CA PHE A 96 -9.24 7.15 5.82
C PHE A 96 -8.13 6.11 6.01
N PHE A 97 -8.42 4.85 5.70
CA PHE A 97 -7.49 3.70 5.82
C PHE A 97 -6.90 3.47 7.21
N GLY A 98 -7.56 3.89 8.28
CA GLY A 98 -7.03 3.79 9.64
C GLY A 98 -5.77 4.65 9.84
N THR A 99 -5.63 5.74 9.11
CA THR A 99 -4.48 6.64 9.21
C THR A 99 -4.54 7.42 10.52
N SER A 100 -3.45 7.47 11.27
CA SER A 100 -3.34 8.27 12.49
C SER A 100 -2.68 9.64 12.25
N ARG A 101 -1.78 9.73 11.28
CA ARG A 101 -1.08 10.97 10.92
C ARG A 101 -0.36 10.84 9.58
N PHE A 102 -0.06 11.97 8.97
CA PHE A 102 0.90 12.06 7.89
C PHE A 102 2.32 12.23 8.44
N LEU A 103 3.28 11.72 7.72
CA LEU A 103 4.72 11.86 8.02
C LEU A 103 5.42 12.53 6.85
N PRO A 104 6.44 13.37 7.09
CA PRO A 104 7.25 13.89 6.02
C PRO A 104 7.98 12.73 5.31
N LEU A 105 8.09 12.82 4.00
CA LEU A 105 8.90 11.88 3.24
C LEU A 105 10.38 12.12 3.55
N ASP A 106 10.99 11.25 4.32
CA ASP A 106 12.39 11.33 4.65
C ASP A 106 13.27 10.67 3.56
N ARG A 107 14.58 10.83 3.70
CA ARG A 107 15.56 10.32 2.72
C ARG A 107 15.56 8.79 2.63
N GLU A 108 15.34 8.10 3.73
CA GLU A 108 15.35 6.63 3.76
C GLU A 108 14.10 6.07 3.07
N THR A 109 12.94 6.64 3.36
CA THR A 109 11.69 6.32 2.66
C THR A 109 11.80 6.61 1.16
N GLY A 110 12.45 7.72 0.79
CA GLY A 110 12.73 8.05 -0.61
C GLY A 110 13.54 6.96 -1.32
N LYS A 111 14.60 6.43 -0.68
CA LYS A 111 15.39 5.33 -1.25
C LYS A 111 14.58 4.04 -1.44
N VAL A 112 13.72 3.72 -0.48
CA VAL A 112 12.82 2.56 -0.58
C VAL A 112 11.89 2.69 -1.78
N LEU A 113 11.29 3.87 -1.98
CA LEU A 113 10.41 4.15 -3.12
C LEU A 113 11.15 4.09 -4.46
N ASP A 114 12.39 4.59 -4.51
CA ASP A 114 13.22 4.50 -5.72
C ASP A 114 13.58 3.04 -6.05
N ALA A 115 13.91 2.25 -5.06
CA ALA A 115 14.18 0.81 -5.23
C ALA A 115 12.94 0.06 -5.74
N LEU A 116 11.75 0.37 -5.22
CA LEU A 116 10.47 -0.16 -5.71
C LEU A 116 10.23 0.20 -7.16
N ARG A 117 10.44 1.47 -7.52
CA ARG A 117 10.26 1.95 -8.91
C ARG A 117 11.14 1.18 -9.89
N VAL A 118 12.41 0.97 -9.53
CA VAL A 118 13.36 0.18 -10.34
C VAL A 118 12.89 -1.27 -10.46
N GLY A 119 12.47 -1.89 -9.36
CA GLY A 119 11.96 -3.26 -9.34
C GLY A 119 10.73 -3.45 -10.22
N VAL A 120 9.75 -2.56 -10.11
CA VAL A 120 8.54 -2.57 -10.95
C VAL A 120 8.87 -2.38 -12.42
N GLY A 121 9.80 -1.47 -12.75
CA GLY A 121 10.25 -1.25 -14.12
C GLY A 121 10.89 -2.49 -14.73
N ARG A 122 11.69 -3.23 -13.96
CA ARG A 122 12.30 -4.50 -14.39
C ARG A 122 11.24 -5.55 -14.68
N VAL A 123 10.30 -5.77 -13.76
CA VAL A 123 9.24 -6.78 -13.94
C VAL A 123 8.38 -6.44 -15.15
N ARG A 124 8.03 -5.19 -15.36
CA ARG A 124 7.27 -4.78 -16.56
C ARG A 124 8.01 -5.09 -17.85
N ALA A 125 9.30 -4.76 -17.91
CA ALA A 125 10.13 -5.03 -19.10
C ALA A 125 10.31 -6.53 -19.39
N GLU A 126 10.17 -7.41 -18.38
CA GLU A 126 10.26 -8.86 -18.55
C GLU A 126 8.93 -9.49 -19.01
N VAL A 127 7.81 -8.80 -18.85
CA VAL A 127 6.46 -9.34 -19.09
C VAL A 127 5.80 -8.72 -20.32
N GLU A 128 6.15 -7.50 -20.71
CA GLU A 128 5.75 -6.84 -21.96
C GLU A 128 6.65 -7.29 -23.13
#